data_8ec7cfcdb21fe6fba4f893bb3e135df7
#
_entry.id   8ec7cfcdb21fe6fba4f893bb3e135df7
#
_cell.length_a   1.000
_cell.length_b   1.000
_cell.length_c   1.000
_cell.angle_alpha   90.00
_cell.angle_beta   90.00
_cell.angle_gamma   90.00
#
_symmetry.space_group_name_H-M   'P 1'
#
loop_
_entity.id
_entity.type
_entity.pdbx_description
1 polymer ?
#
loop_
_entity_poly.entity_id
_entity_poly.type
_entity_poly.pdbx_seq_one_letter_code
_entity_poly.pdbx_strand_id
1 'polypeptide(L)'
;MLALASGLVACSTAKQFSAPQPNLEETAAPRVAGRALGDGSSECNVPPDSSQSQYIIGYGSLMEDDSRKRTSPQAGPAHPIEVKGYRRGWFARAEAVGFSTTYLGVLPEQESDLNAVIYQVDPLELLATDQREISYCRKRVDVLAIKPLEREAFQAPTGQIWIYVTKPDRVAPPNSRYPIVQSYVDIFVSGCLEQEQRFGLTDFSRQCLSTTTDWSTHWVNDRIYPRRPLMFQPKARPIDHLLSKRLPRYFSRIRIESGG
;
A
#
# COMPACT_ATOMS: atom_id res chain seq x y z
N MET A 1 54.86 23.39 -47.78
CA MET A 1 54.16 24.01 -48.92
C MET A 1 52.76 23.45 -48.91
N LEU A 2 51.85 24.24 -48.38
CA LEU A 2 50.70 24.93 -48.99
C LEU A 2 49.78 23.96 -49.78
N ALA A 3 48.50 23.92 -49.50
CA ALA A 3 47.54 25.02 -49.59
C ALA A 3 46.25 24.74 -48.80
N LEU A 4 45.70 25.82 -48.23
CA LEU A 4 44.34 25.96 -47.71
C LEU A 4 43.29 25.97 -48.82
N ALA A 5 42.18 25.29 -48.63
CA ALA A 5 40.95 25.50 -49.41
C ALA A 5 39.77 25.72 -48.45
N SER A 6 39.28 26.95 -48.45
CA SER A 6 38.06 27.38 -47.77
C SER A 6 36.83 26.91 -48.52
N GLY A 7 35.92 26.19 -47.90
CA GLY A 7 34.61 25.84 -48.45
C GLY A 7 33.50 26.56 -47.68
N LEU A 8 32.77 27.41 -48.38
CA LEU A 8 31.58 28.12 -47.90
C LEU A 8 30.46 27.14 -47.57
N VAL A 9 29.91 27.25 -46.38
CA VAL A 9 28.70 26.57 -45.96
C VAL A 9 27.49 27.46 -46.30
N ALA A 10 26.64 26.99 -47.16
CA ALA A 10 25.36 27.61 -47.48
C ALA A 10 24.33 27.34 -46.38
N CYS A 11 23.78 28.41 -45.87
CA CYS A 11 22.68 28.38 -44.87
C CYS A 11 21.38 28.01 -45.60
N SER A 12 20.83 26.81 -45.33
CA SER A 12 19.52 26.36 -45.81
C SER A 12 18.46 26.62 -44.73
N THR A 13 17.55 27.52 -45.04
CA THR A 13 16.38 27.83 -44.17
C THR A 13 15.39 26.69 -44.24
N ALA A 14 15.28 25.97 -43.12
CA ALA A 14 14.23 24.96 -42.92
C ALA A 14 12.90 25.66 -42.59
N LYS A 15 11.87 25.45 -43.43
CA LYS A 15 10.50 25.82 -43.18
C LYS A 15 9.96 24.97 -42.01
N GLN A 16 9.56 25.63 -40.94
CA GLN A 16 8.78 24.99 -39.84
C GLN A 16 7.38 24.63 -40.38
N PHE A 17 7.11 23.32 -40.45
CA PHE A 17 5.76 22.80 -40.59
C PHE A 17 5.15 22.70 -39.17
N SER A 18 4.17 23.56 -38.90
CA SER A 18 3.28 23.39 -37.74
C SER A 18 2.25 22.33 -38.04
N ALA A 19 2.29 21.23 -37.33
CA ALA A 19 1.22 20.23 -37.33
C ALA A 19 0.02 20.74 -36.53
N PRO A 20 -1.21 20.49 -36.97
CA PRO A 20 -2.42 20.86 -36.20
C PRO A 20 -2.53 20.00 -34.93
N GLN A 21 -2.74 20.65 -33.78
CA GLN A 21 -3.06 19.97 -32.53
C GLN A 21 -4.50 19.42 -32.60
N PRO A 22 -4.73 18.17 -32.17
CA PRO A 22 -6.09 17.68 -32.02
C PRO A 22 -6.74 18.33 -30.79
N ASN A 23 -7.91 18.92 -30.97
CA ASN A 23 -8.80 19.33 -29.89
C ASN A 23 -9.22 18.08 -29.11
N LEU A 24 -8.70 17.89 -27.89
CA LEU A 24 -9.23 16.96 -26.92
C LEU A 24 -10.39 17.66 -26.21
N GLU A 25 -11.62 17.39 -26.64
CA GLU A 25 -12.79 17.61 -25.80
C GLU A 25 -12.67 16.70 -24.58
N GLU A 26 -12.39 17.30 -23.46
CA GLU A 26 -12.36 16.69 -22.15
C GLU A 26 -13.79 16.34 -21.74
N THR A 27 -14.21 15.11 -22.04
CA THR A 27 -15.46 14.56 -21.50
C THR A 27 -15.26 14.35 -19.99
N ALA A 28 -15.80 15.27 -19.22
CA ALA A 28 -15.86 15.19 -17.76
C ALA A 28 -16.60 13.92 -17.35
N ALA A 29 -15.89 13.02 -16.66
CA ALA A 29 -16.51 11.89 -15.99
C ALA A 29 -17.52 12.37 -14.94
N PRO A 30 -18.65 11.67 -14.73
CA PRO A 30 -19.66 12.10 -13.77
C PRO A 30 -19.08 12.13 -12.35
N ARG A 31 -19.11 13.29 -11.72
CA ARG A 31 -18.84 13.45 -10.29
C ARG A 31 -19.94 12.73 -9.52
N VAL A 32 -19.65 11.59 -8.97
CA VAL A 32 -20.47 10.97 -7.92
C VAL A 32 -20.38 11.88 -6.71
N ALA A 33 -21.46 12.60 -6.42
CA ALA A 33 -21.59 13.40 -5.21
C ALA A 33 -21.73 12.45 -4.01
N GLY A 34 -20.60 12.05 -3.45
CA GLY A 34 -20.53 11.41 -2.14
C GLY A 34 -20.87 12.45 -1.08
N ARG A 35 -21.97 12.23 -0.39
CA ARG A 35 -22.44 13.05 0.75
C ARG A 35 -21.33 13.06 1.80
N ALA A 36 -20.75 14.23 2.06
CA ALA A 36 -19.75 14.45 3.07
C ALA A 36 -20.32 14.05 4.44
N LEU A 37 -19.80 12.98 5.00
CA LEU A 37 -19.93 12.69 6.42
C LEU A 37 -18.92 13.55 7.16
N GLY A 38 -19.42 14.33 8.10
CA GLY A 38 -18.78 15.10 9.14
C GLY A 38 -17.35 15.58 8.91
N ASP A 39 -17.19 16.87 8.89
CA ASP A 39 -15.94 17.60 9.05
C ASP A 39 -15.18 17.16 10.32
N GLY A 40 -14.53 16.02 10.23
CA GLY A 40 -13.45 15.65 11.12
C GLY A 40 -12.21 16.34 10.60
N SER A 41 -11.76 17.41 11.25
CA SER A 41 -10.57 18.18 10.95
C SER A 41 -9.46 17.29 10.37
N SER A 42 -9.02 17.67 9.21
CA SER A 42 -8.10 16.92 8.35
C SER A 42 -6.66 16.85 8.87
N GLU A 43 -6.42 17.01 10.15
CA GLU A 43 -5.08 16.99 10.72
C GLU A 43 -4.50 15.57 10.62
N CYS A 44 -3.45 15.46 9.83
CA CYS A 44 -2.60 14.28 9.79
C CYS A 44 -1.72 14.23 11.02
N ASN A 45 -1.52 13.02 11.56
CA ASN A 45 -0.53 12.75 12.61
C ASN A 45 -0.71 13.64 13.86
N VAL A 46 -1.96 13.74 14.33
CA VAL A 46 -2.28 14.44 15.58
C VAL A 46 -1.37 13.91 16.69
N PRO A 47 -0.77 14.78 17.52
CA PRO A 47 0.09 14.35 18.61
C PRO A 47 -0.60 13.33 19.50
N PRO A 48 0.05 12.19 19.82
CA PRO A 48 -0.52 11.22 20.72
C PRO A 48 -0.52 11.75 22.15
N ASP A 49 -1.51 11.35 22.94
CA ASP A 49 -1.50 11.53 24.38
C ASP A 49 -0.53 10.51 25.00
N SER A 50 0.61 10.98 25.48
CA SER A 50 1.67 10.13 26.05
C SER A 50 1.25 9.46 27.37
N SER A 51 0.16 9.88 27.99
CA SER A 51 -0.39 9.25 29.20
C SER A 51 -1.21 7.98 28.88
N GLN A 52 -1.55 7.75 27.61
CA GLN A 52 -2.35 6.62 27.15
C GLN A 52 -1.49 5.62 26.38
N SER A 53 -1.86 4.34 26.47
CA SER A 53 -1.31 3.31 25.60
C SER A 53 -1.60 3.61 24.12
N GLN A 54 -0.62 3.35 23.25
CA GLN A 54 -0.73 3.58 21.83
C GLN A 54 -0.82 2.26 21.06
N TYR A 55 -1.75 2.17 20.12
CA TYR A 55 -1.96 0.98 19.31
C TYR A 55 -1.98 1.35 17.84
N ILE A 56 -1.40 0.49 16.99
CA ILE A 56 -1.43 0.64 15.53
C ILE A 56 -2.22 -0.50 14.92
N ILE A 57 -3.07 -0.18 13.95
CA ILE A 57 -3.72 -1.15 13.07
C ILE A 57 -2.85 -1.33 11.84
N GLY A 58 -2.30 -2.54 11.67
CA GLY A 58 -1.56 -2.97 10.48
C GLY A 58 -2.45 -3.75 9.52
N TYR A 59 -2.57 -3.27 8.28
CA TYR A 59 -3.43 -3.89 7.25
C TYR A 59 -2.70 -4.27 5.96
N GLY A 60 -1.41 -3.96 5.86
CA GLY A 60 -0.51 -4.23 4.74
C GLY A 60 0.78 -4.87 5.23
N SER A 61 1.94 -4.27 4.91
CA SER A 61 3.24 -4.79 5.34
C SER A 61 3.44 -4.82 6.86
N LEU A 62 2.68 -4.04 7.63
CA LEU A 62 2.72 -4.06 9.09
C LEU A 62 2.05 -5.30 9.71
N MET A 63 1.38 -6.13 8.91
CA MET A 63 0.84 -7.42 9.39
C MET A 63 1.95 -8.45 9.59
N GLU A 64 3.01 -8.38 8.79
CA GLU A 64 4.14 -9.30 8.81
C GLU A 64 5.12 -8.88 9.92
N ASP A 65 5.54 -9.87 10.72
CA ASP A 65 6.28 -9.65 11.98
C ASP A 65 7.63 -8.96 11.76
N ASP A 66 8.44 -9.46 10.84
CA ASP A 66 9.77 -8.88 10.55
C ASP A 66 9.66 -7.49 9.95
N SER A 67 8.67 -7.27 9.07
CA SER A 67 8.42 -5.94 8.49
C SER A 67 7.99 -4.92 9.53
N ARG A 68 7.15 -5.30 10.49
CA ARG A 68 6.70 -4.45 11.59
C ARG A 68 7.84 -4.11 12.53
N LYS A 69 8.62 -5.11 12.93
CA LYS A 69 9.72 -4.96 13.88
C LYS A 69 10.89 -4.09 13.40
N ARG A 70 10.96 -3.78 12.10
CA ARG A 70 11.97 -2.82 11.61
C ARG A 70 11.79 -1.40 12.15
N THR A 71 10.54 -1.00 12.41
CA THR A 71 10.23 0.34 12.97
C THR A 71 9.75 0.27 14.40
N SER A 72 9.28 -0.89 14.82
CA SER A 72 8.74 -1.12 16.16
C SER A 72 9.31 -2.42 16.74
N PRO A 73 10.63 -2.45 17.08
CA PRO A 73 11.28 -3.67 17.58
C PRO A 73 10.76 -4.13 18.93
N GLN A 74 10.20 -3.22 19.73
CA GLN A 74 9.60 -3.49 21.04
C GLN A 74 8.08 -3.65 20.99
N ALA A 75 7.47 -3.56 19.78
CA ALA A 75 6.04 -3.71 19.63
C ALA A 75 5.54 -5.01 20.27
N GLY A 76 4.43 -4.90 20.96
CA GLY A 76 3.71 -6.05 21.50
C GLY A 76 3.27 -7.06 20.43
N PRO A 77 2.74 -8.21 20.83
CA PRO A 77 2.21 -9.19 19.90
C PRO A 77 1.11 -8.57 19.04
N ALA A 78 1.08 -8.96 17.76
CA ALA A 78 0.03 -8.53 16.86
C ALA A 78 -1.16 -9.48 16.97
N HIS A 79 -2.34 -8.92 17.19
CA HIS A 79 -3.59 -9.62 17.38
C HIS A 79 -4.50 -9.45 16.15
N PRO A 80 -5.06 -10.51 15.58
CA PRO A 80 -5.92 -10.43 14.42
C PRO A 80 -7.27 -9.80 14.74
N ILE A 81 -7.68 -8.85 13.93
CA ILE A 81 -8.92 -8.10 14.07
C ILE A 81 -9.64 -7.94 12.73
N GLU A 82 -10.92 -7.65 12.77
CA GLU A 82 -11.70 -7.05 11.70
C GLU A 82 -11.91 -5.55 12.03
N VAL A 83 -11.72 -4.69 11.04
CA VAL A 83 -11.89 -3.23 11.17
C VAL A 83 -12.98 -2.78 10.22
N LYS A 84 -14.00 -2.10 10.75
CA LYS A 84 -15.13 -1.56 10.00
C LYS A 84 -14.90 -0.11 9.58
N GLY A 85 -15.54 0.27 8.48
CA GLY A 85 -15.51 1.65 8.01
C GLY A 85 -14.30 2.02 7.16
N TYR A 86 -13.55 1.01 6.68
CA TYR A 86 -12.37 1.22 5.84
C TYR A 86 -12.32 0.20 4.70
N ARG A 87 -11.99 0.67 3.51
CA ARG A 87 -11.70 -0.13 2.32
C ARG A 87 -10.18 -0.22 2.10
N ARG A 88 -9.66 -1.44 2.00
CA ARG A 88 -8.27 -1.69 1.61
C ARG A 88 -8.17 -1.93 0.11
N GLY A 89 -7.16 -1.35 -0.54
CA GLY A 89 -6.93 -1.58 -1.97
C GLY A 89 -5.55 -1.16 -2.45
N TRP A 90 -5.26 -1.48 -3.70
CA TRP A 90 -4.02 -1.12 -4.41
C TRP A 90 -4.16 0.25 -5.04
N PHE A 91 -3.95 1.29 -4.28
CA PHE A 91 -4.06 2.68 -4.74
C PHE A 91 -3.12 3.67 -4.03
N ALA A 92 -2.31 3.21 -3.08
CA ALA A 92 -1.37 4.09 -2.39
C ALA A 92 -0.07 4.20 -3.21
N ARG A 93 0.06 5.29 -3.95
CA ARG A 93 1.23 5.55 -4.78
C ARG A 93 2.37 6.10 -3.95
N ALA A 94 3.54 5.49 -4.08
CA ALA A 94 4.75 6.00 -3.46
C ALA A 94 5.93 5.95 -4.44
N GLU A 95 6.82 6.90 -4.27
CA GLU A 95 8.10 6.98 -4.96
C GLU A 95 9.21 6.80 -3.92
N ALA A 96 10.02 5.76 -4.08
CA ALA A 96 11.27 5.62 -3.38
C ALA A 96 12.42 5.90 -4.36
N VAL A 97 13.59 6.24 -3.84
CA VAL A 97 14.77 6.44 -4.68
C VAL A 97 15.05 5.18 -5.49
N GLY A 98 15.00 5.33 -6.81
CA GLY A 98 15.26 4.26 -7.76
C GLY A 98 14.05 3.47 -8.25
N PHE A 99 12.84 3.61 -7.65
CA PHE A 99 11.66 2.90 -8.14
C PHE A 99 10.33 3.50 -7.69
N SER A 100 9.32 3.29 -8.52
CA SER A 100 7.93 3.68 -8.29
C SER A 100 7.05 2.45 -8.14
N THR A 101 6.12 2.48 -7.21
CA THR A 101 5.28 1.34 -6.85
C THR A 101 3.91 1.81 -6.36
N THR A 102 2.89 0.99 -6.59
CA THR A 102 1.60 1.13 -5.90
C THR A 102 1.55 0.14 -4.75
N TYR A 103 1.34 0.67 -3.55
CA TYR A 103 1.20 -0.09 -2.30
C TYR A 103 -0.27 -0.25 -1.92
N LEU A 104 -0.51 -1.09 -0.92
CA LEU A 104 -1.79 -1.12 -0.24
C LEU A 104 -2.03 0.16 0.53
N GLY A 105 -3.24 0.66 0.44
CA GLY A 105 -3.75 1.75 1.23
C GLY A 105 -5.12 1.43 1.80
N VAL A 106 -5.59 2.27 2.72
CA VAL A 106 -6.98 2.28 3.15
C VAL A 106 -7.57 3.67 2.94
N LEU A 107 -8.86 3.69 2.66
CA LEU A 107 -9.69 4.89 2.61
C LEU A 107 -10.92 4.67 3.51
N PRO A 108 -11.44 5.70 4.17
CA PRO A 108 -12.71 5.60 4.89
C PRO A 108 -13.84 5.22 3.92
N GLU A 109 -14.58 4.17 4.25
CA GLU A 109 -15.72 3.68 3.47
C GLU A 109 -16.66 2.89 4.38
N GLN A 110 -17.79 3.50 4.73
CA GLN A 110 -18.67 3.07 5.81
C GLN A 110 -19.17 1.62 5.68
N GLU A 111 -19.45 1.16 4.45
CA GLU A 111 -20.00 -0.17 4.17
C GLU A 111 -18.91 -1.24 3.95
N SER A 112 -17.65 -0.86 4.16
CA SER A 112 -16.52 -1.77 3.98
C SER A 112 -15.93 -2.17 5.31
N ASP A 113 -15.41 -3.38 5.33
CA ASP A 113 -14.57 -3.91 6.40
C ASP A 113 -13.34 -4.62 5.83
N LEU A 114 -12.34 -4.78 6.67
CA LEU A 114 -11.13 -5.50 6.31
C LEU A 114 -10.55 -6.23 7.53
N ASN A 115 -9.90 -7.34 7.28
CA ASN A 115 -9.10 -8.00 8.30
C ASN A 115 -7.71 -7.33 8.40
N ALA A 116 -7.23 -7.21 9.62
CA ALA A 116 -6.01 -6.51 9.98
C ALA A 116 -5.38 -7.13 11.24
N VAL A 117 -4.33 -6.52 11.73
CA VAL A 117 -3.80 -6.78 13.07
C VAL A 117 -3.80 -5.50 13.88
N ILE A 118 -3.87 -5.64 15.21
CA ILE A 118 -3.64 -4.54 16.14
C ILE A 118 -2.49 -4.90 17.08
N TYR A 119 -1.62 -3.95 17.37
CA TYR A 119 -0.49 -4.15 18.27
C TYR A 119 -0.15 -2.87 19.02
N GLN A 120 0.36 -3.05 20.24
CA GLN A 120 0.79 -1.94 21.08
C GLN A 120 2.19 -1.49 20.70
N VAL A 121 2.41 -0.18 20.74
CA VAL A 121 3.72 0.46 20.52
C VAL A 121 3.98 1.50 21.61
N ASP A 122 5.25 1.81 21.84
CA ASP A 122 5.58 2.99 22.62
C ASP A 122 5.48 4.28 21.78
N PRO A 123 5.48 5.47 22.40
CA PRO A 123 5.37 6.73 21.66
C PRO A 123 6.53 6.99 20.68
N LEU A 124 7.74 6.49 20.94
CA LEU A 124 8.89 6.67 20.03
C LEU A 124 8.73 5.77 18.80
N GLU A 125 8.28 4.55 18.99
CA GLU A 125 7.97 3.63 17.88
C GLU A 125 6.81 4.12 17.01
N LEU A 126 5.82 4.80 17.62
CA LEU A 126 4.75 5.45 16.87
C LEU A 126 5.31 6.54 15.96
N LEU A 127 6.22 7.38 16.46
CA LEU A 127 6.88 8.41 15.66
C LEU A 127 7.78 7.82 14.57
N ALA A 128 8.49 6.73 14.85
CA ALA A 128 9.28 6.01 13.85
C ALA A 128 8.38 5.44 12.75
N THR A 129 7.19 4.96 13.12
CA THR A 129 6.20 4.50 12.14
C THR A 129 5.63 5.67 11.31
N ASP A 130 5.38 6.83 11.90
CA ASP A 130 4.99 8.05 11.15
C ASP A 130 6.02 8.43 10.08
N GLN A 131 7.31 8.31 10.38
CA GLN A 131 8.39 8.57 9.44
C GLN A 131 8.45 7.55 8.30
N ARG A 132 8.14 6.28 8.60
CA ARG A 132 8.06 5.22 7.59
C ARG A 132 6.85 5.43 6.67
N GLU A 133 5.71 5.79 7.24
CA GLU A 133 4.42 5.86 6.56
C GLU A 133 4.14 7.27 5.98
N ILE A 134 5.17 7.91 5.41
CA ILE A 134 5.15 9.31 4.92
C ILE A 134 4.05 9.58 3.87
N SER A 135 3.65 8.58 3.11
CA SER A 135 2.58 8.68 2.10
C SER A 135 1.17 8.57 2.68
N TYR A 136 1.08 8.37 3.98
CA TYR A 136 -0.18 8.15 4.70
C TYR A 136 -0.39 9.23 5.76
N CYS A 137 -1.61 9.27 6.26
CA CYS A 137 -2.06 10.15 7.33
C CYS A 137 -2.53 9.29 8.49
N ARG A 138 -1.89 9.37 9.65
CA ARG A 138 -2.31 8.65 10.84
C ARG A 138 -3.61 9.25 11.37
N LYS A 139 -4.64 8.43 11.47
CA LYS A 139 -5.99 8.79 11.94
C LYS A 139 -6.38 7.97 13.16
N ARG A 140 -7.15 8.56 14.05
CA ARG A 140 -7.71 7.86 15.20
C ARG A 140 -8.85 6.94 14.76
N VAL A 141 -8.93 5.75 15.38
CA VAL A 141 -9.99 4.77 15.18
C VAL A 141 -10.74 4.58 16.48
N ASP A 142 -12.07 4.54 16.40
CA ASP A 142 -12.92 4.19 17.53
C ASP A 142 -12.78 2.68 17.81
N VAL A 143 -12.67 2.32 19.08
CA VAL A 143 -12.62 0.91 19.50
C VAL A 143 -13.85 0.12 19.07
N LEU A 144 -15.00 0.77 18.91
CA LEU A 144 -16.25 0.15 18.41
C LEU A 144 -16.18 -0.28 16.95
N ALA A 145 -15.23 0.26 16.17
CA ALA A 145 -14.97 -0.17 14.81
C ALA A 145 -14.14 -1.47 14.72
N ILE A 146 -13.65 -1.99 15.85
CA ILE A 146 -12.73 -3.12 15.93
C ILE A 146 -13.43 -4.34 16.50
N LYS A 147 -13.32 -5.46 15.81
CA LYS A 147 -13.80 -6.76 16.26
C LYS A 147 -12.63 -7.73 16.36
N PRO A 148 -12.28 -8.23 17.54
CA PRO A 148 -11.28 -9.28 17.71
C PRO A 148 -11.68 -10.58 16.97
N LEU A 149 -10.69 -11.27 16.38
CA LEU A 149 -10.90 -12.53 15.68
C LEU A 149 -10.34 -13.73 16.43
N GLU A 150 -9.65 -13.53 17.52
CA GLU A 150 -9.14 -14.58 18.38
C GLU A 150 -10.26 -15.27 19.17
N ARG A 151 -10.07 -16.56 19.46
CA ARG A 151 -11.00 -17.33 20.30
C ARG A 151 -10.84 -17.05 21.79
N GLU A 152 -9.61 -16.71 22.22
CA GLU A 152 -9.31 -16.30 23.60
C GLU A 152 -9.47 -14.79 23.70
N ALA A 153 -10.07 -14.32 24.78
CA ALA A 153 -10.51 -12.95 24.93
C ALA A 153 -9.34 -11.94 24.84
N PHE A 154 -9.05 -11.49 23.63
CA PHE A 154 -8.33 -10.26 23.44
C PHE A 154 -9.16 -9.14 24.07
N GLN A 155 -8.65 -8.53 25.14
CA GLN A 155 -9.31 -7.38 25.72
C GLN A 155 -9.19 -6.19 24.77
N ALA A 156 -10.32 -5.54 24.52
CA ALA A 156 -10.33 -4.32 23.71
C ALA A 156 -9.30 -3.33 24.26
N PRO A 157 -8.46 -2.74 23.40
CA PRO A 157 -7.40 -1.85 23.85
C PRO A 157 -7.97 -0.63 24.56
N THR A 158 -7.46 -0.34 25.76
CA THR A 158 -7.71 0.91 26.47
C THR A 158 -6.62 1.91 26.10
N GLY A 159 -6.92 2.88 25.23
CA GLY A 159 -5.93 3.84 24.79
C GLY A 159 -6.25 4.44 23.42
N GLN A 160 -5.23 4.92 22.75
CA GLN A 160 -5.36 5.54 21.44
C GLN A 160 -5.04 4.52 20.35
N ILE A 161 -5.96 4.35 19.41
CA ILE A 161 -5.84 3.41 18.30
C ILE A 161 -5.70 4.19 17.01
N TRP A 162 -4.74 3.81 16.20
CA TRP A 162 -4.33 4.51 14.98
C TRP A 162 -4.36 3.63 13.76
N ILE A 163 -4.79 4.20 12.63
CA ILE A 163 -4.68 3.61 11.30
C ILE A 163 -4.04 4.61 10.34
N TYR A 164 -3.23 4.13 9.40
CA TYR A 164 -2.59 4.95 8.39
C TYR A 164 -3.44 4.99 7.12
N VAL A 165 -4.15 6.10 6.90
CA VAL A 165 -5.02 6.35 5.74
C VAL A 165 -4.22 6.97 4.61
N THR A 166 -4.40 6.52 3.38
CA THR A 166 -3.70 7.08 2.21
C THR A 166 -4.03 8.56 2.03
N LYS A 167 -3.02 9.39 1.87
CA LYS A 167 -3.20 10.82 1.58
C LYS A 167 -3.89 11.01 0.24
N PRO A 168 -4.81 11.99 0.07
CA PRO A 168 -5.57 12.16 -1.16
C PRO A 168 -4.71 12.36 -2.42
N ASP A 169 -3.59 13.06 -2.31
CA ASP A 169 -2.61 13.28 -3.39
C ASP A 169 -1.80 12.03 -3.75
N ARG A 170 -1.91 10.96 -2.96
CA ARG A 170 -1.25 9.66 -3.16
C ARG A 170 -2.19 8.58 -3.66
N VAL A 171 -3.47 8.87 -3.79
CA VAL A 171 -4.46 7.90 -4.29
C VAL A 171 -4.45 7.87 -5.81
N ALA A 172 -3.98 6.76 -6.38
CA ALA A 172 -4.07 6.51 -7.81
C ALA A 172 -3.99 5.02 -8.12
N PRO A 173 -4.71 4.51 -9.14
CA PRO A 173 -4.67 3.10 -9.51
C PRO A 173 -3.30 2.68 -10.02
N PRO A 174 -2.96 1.36 -9.92
CA PRO A 174 -1.74 0.82 -10.52
C PRO A 174 -1.69 1.07 -12.03
N ASN A 175 -0.51 1.36 -12.54
CA ASN A 175 -0.23 1.49 -13.98
C ASN A 175 1.18 0.97 -14.31
N SER A 176 1.61 1.08 -15.56
CA SER A 176 2.92 0.56 -15.99
C SER A 176 4.11 1.23 -15.29
N ARG A 177 4.00 2.52 -14.93
CA ARG A 177 5.03 3.25 -14.18
C ARG A 177 5.00 2.94 -12.69
N TYR A 178 3.81 2.70 -12.13
CA TYR A 178 3.58 2.39 -10.73
C TYR A 178 2.84 1.05 -10.61
N PRO A 179 3.50 -0.07 -10.92
CA PRO A 179 2.86 -1.38 -10.84
C PRO A 179 2.67 -1.84 -9.39
N ILE A 180 1.83 -2.85 -9.20
CA ILE A 180 1.91 -3.73 -8.03
C ILE A 180 3.21 -4.53 -8.16
N VAL A 181 3.97 -4.68 -7.08
CA VAL A 181 5.21 -5.46 -7.06
C VAL A 181 5.08 -6.70 -6.20
N GLN A 182 5.55 -7.85 -6.73
CA GLN A 182 5.40 -9.14 -6.06
C GLN A 182 6.10 -9.17 -4.71
N SER A 183 7.25 -8.54 -4.58
CA SER A 183 7.98 -8.48 -3.31
C SER A 183 7.14 -7.85 -2.18
N TYR A 184 6.30 -6.85 -2.47
CA TYR A 184 5.40 -6.28 -1.48
C TYR A 184 4.15 -7.15 -1.24
N VAL A 185 3.61 -7.77 -2.28
CA VAL A 185 2.51 -8.75 -2.14
C VAL A 185 2.93 -9.90 -1.23
N ASP A 186 4.16 -10.39 -1.40
CA ASP A 186 4.71 -11.46 -0.56
C ASP A 186 4.77 -11.06 0.92
N ILE A 187 5.16 -9.84 1.24
CA ILE A 187 5.15 -9.33 2.63
C ILE A 187 3.72 -9.34 3.19
N PHE A 188 2.79 -8.75 2.44
CA PHE A 188 1.41 -8.67 2.86
C PHE A 188 0.78 -10.05 3.10
N VAL A 189 0.90 -10.95 2.13
CA VAL A 189 0.32 -12.29 2.22
C VAL A 189 1.05 -13.16 3.24
N SER A 190 2.38 -12.98 3.42
CA SER A 190 3.11 -13.62 4.52
C SER A 190 2.52 -13.26 5.87
N GLY A 191 2.27 -11.96 6.11
CA GLY A 191 1.64 -11.52 7.35
C GLY A 191 0.26 -12.15 7.55
N CYS A 192 -0.55 -12.26 6.49
CA CYS A 192 -1.85 -12.93 6.58
C CYS A 192 -1.73 -14.43 6.95
N LEU A 193 -0.78 -15.14 6.33
CA LEU A 193 -0.51 -16.55 6.63
C LEU A 193 0.06 -16.75 8.05
N GLU A 194 0.84 -15.81 8.56
CA GLU A 194 1.35 -15.82 9.92
C GLU A 194 0.23 -15.73 10.95
N GLN A 195 -0.72 -14.81 10.75
CA GLN A 195 -1.88 -14.68 11.63
C GLN A 195 -2.77 -15.94 11.56
N GLU A 196 -3.03 -16.45 10.35
CA GLU A 196 -3.80 -17.67 10.17
C GLU A 196 -3.18 -18.85 10.93
N GLN A 197 -1.86 -19.05 10.82
CA GLN A 197 -1.14 -20.13 11.48
C GLN A 197 -1.05 -19.92 12.99
N ARG A 198 -0.70 -18.69 13.44
CA ARG A 198 -0.47 -18.38 14.86
C ARG A 198 -1.73 -18.52 15.70
N PHE A 199 -2.88 -18.08 15.17
CA PHE A 199 -4.14 -18.05 15.90
C PHE A 199 -5.14 -19.15 15.47
N GLY A 200 -4.73 -20.05 14.59
CA GLY A 200 -5.60 -21.12 14.09
C GLY A 200 -6.85 -20.60 13.36
N LEU A 201 -6.73 -19.43 12.70
CA LEU A 201 -7.85 -18.80 12.03
C LEU A 201 -8.10 -19.49 10.68
N THR A 202 -9.31 -19.97 10.48
CA THR A 202 -9.71 -20.50 9.18
C THR A 202 -9.94 -19.35 8.21
N ASP A 203 -9.28 -19.41 7.04
CA ASP A 203 -9.51 -18.49 5.94
C ASP A 203 -9.06 -17.04 6.11
N PHE A 204 -8.29 -16.70 7.12
CA PHE A 204 -7.83 -15.33 7.33
C PHE A 204 -7.00 -14.82 6.13
N SER A 205 -6.10 -15.64 5.58
CA SER A 205 -5.32 -15.31 4.39
C SER A 205 -6.17 -15.14 3.14
N ARG A 206 -7.25 -15.93 3.00
CA ARG A 206 -8.22 -15.75 1.91
C ARG A 206 -8.99 -14.44 2.05
N GLN A 207 -9.41 -14.10 3.27
CA GLN A 207 -10.08 -12.82 3.56
C GLN A 207 -9.16 -11.64 3.25
N CYS A 208 -7.85 -11.72 3.54
CA CYS A 208 -6.90 -10.70 3.12
C CYS A 208 -7.00 -10.38 1.62
N LEU A 209 -7.14 -11.39 0.78
CA LEU A 209 -7.24 -11.18 -0.67
C LEU A 209 -8.63 -10.70 -1.09
N SER A 210 -9.71 -11.25 -0.51
CA SER A 210 -11.09 -10.92 -0.90
C SER A 210 -11.55 -9.56 -0.42
N THR A 211 -11.04 -9.06 0.72
CA THR A 211 -11.33 -7.71 1.23
C THR A 211 -10.37 -6.65 0.67
N THR A 212 -9.42 -7.03 -0.19
CA THR A 212 -8.54 -6.10 -0.90
C THR A 212 -9.07 -5.83 -2.30
N THR A 213 -9.26 -4.57 -2.62
CA THR A 213 -9.76 -4.10 -3.91
C THR A 213 -8.64 -3.62 -4.83
N ASP A 214 -8.99 -3.18 -6.04
CA ASP A 214 -8.11 -2.52 -7.00
C ASP A 214 -6.92 -3.38 -7.45
N TRP A 215 -7.05 -4.71 -7.43
CA TRP A 215 -6.11 -5.62 -8.06
C TRP A 215 -5.98 -5.30 -9.56
N SER A 216 -4.76 -5.31 -10.08
CA SER A 216 -4.49 -4.85 -11.44
C SER A 216 -3.63 -5.84 -12.22
N THR A 217 -3.74 -5.79 -13.54
CA THR A 217 -2.82 -6.49 -14.47
C THR A 217 -1.49 -5.74 -14.62
N HIS A 218 -1.40 -4.49 -14.12
CA HIS A 218 -0.13 -3.80 -13.92
C HIS A 218 0.56 -4.35 -12.66
N TRP A 219 1.08 -5.55 -12.77
CA TRP A 219 1.73 -6.30 -11.69
C TRP A 219 3.00 -6.95 -12.23
N VAL A 220 4.12 -6.72 -11.54
CA VAL A 220 5.42 -7.27 -11.90
C VAL A 220 5.95 -8.20 -10.82
N ASN A 221 6.61 -9.28 -11.24
CA ASN A 221 7.34 -10.16 -10.35
C ASN A 221 8.80 -9.68 -10.27
N ASP A 222 9.11 -9.00 -9.19
CA ASP A 222 10.41 -8.43 -8.88
C ASP A 222 11.20 -9.27 -7.85
N ARG A 223 10.86 -10.55 -7.64
CA ARG A 223 11.50 -11.40 -6.63
C ARG A 223 13.00 -11.58 -6.84
N ILE A 224 13.49 -11.45 -8.07
CA ILE A 224 14.92 -11.56 -8.38
C ILE A 224 15.67 -10.29 -7.93
N TYR A 225 15.05 -9.12 -8.14
CA TYR A 225 15.56 -7.82 -7.72
C TYR A 225 14.45 -7.05 -6.99
N PRO A 226 14.19 -7.39 -5.71
CA PRO A 226 13.00 -6.90 -5.03
C PRO A 226 13.05 -5.40 -4.79
N ARG A 227 12.03 -4.68 -5.25
CA ARG A 227 11.83 -3.25 -4.92
C ARG A 227 11.54 -3.05 -3.43
N ARG A 228 11.01 -4.09 -2.80
CA ARG A 228 10.89 -4.16 -1.34
C ARG A 228 11.78 -5.28 -0.85
N PRO A 229 13.01 -4.98 -0.45
CA PRO A 229 13.96 -5.98 -0.03
C PRO A 229 13.52 -6.58 1.31
N LEU A 230 12.70 -7.59 1.22
CA LEU A 230 12.65 -8.63 2.21
C LEU A 230 13.64 -9.66 1.75
N MET A 231 14.63 -9.83 2.54
CA MET A 231 15.77 -10.65 2.20
C MET A 231 15.46 -12.13 2.18
N PHE A 232 14.26 -12.54 2.59
CA PHE A 232 13.89 -13.93 2.63
C PHE A 232 12.41 -14.10 2.29
N GLN A 233 12.11 -14.93 1.28
CA GLN A 233 10.75 -15.21 0.84
C GLN A 233 10.40 -16.70 1.03
N PRO A 234 10.37 -17.19 2.28
CA PRO A 234 10.21 -18.61 2.56
C PRO A 234 8.84 -19.14 2.14
N LYS A 235 7.86 -18.24 1.99
CA LYS A 235 6.47 -18.58 1.71
C LYS A 235 6.07 -18.37 0.25
N ALA A 236 7.02 -18.18 -0.68
CA ALA A 236 6.70 -17.90 -2.09
C ALA A 236 5.76 -18.95 -2.70
N ARG A 237 6.02 -20.24 -2.49
CA ARG A 237 5.17 -21.32 -3.02
C ARG A 237 3.74 -21.34 -2.45
N PRO A 238 3.49 -21.29 -1.15
CA PRO A 238 2.12 -21.17 -0.62
C PRO A 238 1.43 -19.88 -1.04
N ILE A 239 2.15 -18.76 -1.15
CA ILE A 239 1.62 -17.49 -1.66
C ILE A 239 1.16 -17.63 -3.10
N ASP A 240 1.99 -18.15 -3.99
CA ASP A 240 1.64 -18.36 -5.41
C ASP A 240 0.43 -19.27 -5.56
N HIS A 241 0.36 -20.33 -4.75
CA HIS A 241 -0.79 -21.23 -4.74
C HIS A 241 -2.08 -20.51 -4.31
N LEU A 242 -2.01 -19.67 -3.28
CA LEU A 242 -3.15 -18.89 -2.81
C LEU A 242 -3.59 -17.87 -3.87
N LEU A 243 -2.64 -17.12 -4.44
CA LEU A 243 -2.89 -16.11 -5.48
C LEU A 243 -3.47 -16.73 -6.74
N SER A 244 -2.93 -17.86 -7.23
CA SER A 244 -3.42 -18.53 -8.43
C SER A 244 -4.85 -19.03 -8.28
N LYS A 245 -5.24 -19.46 -7.08
CA LYS A 245 -6.60 -19.89 -6.78
C LYS A 245 -7.60 -18.74 -6.59
N ARG A 246 -7.18 -17.66 -5.96
CA ARG A 246 -8.07 -16.56 -5.56
C ARG A 246 -8.11 -15.40 -6.55
N LEU A 247 -7.03 -15.18 -7.28
CA LEU A 247 -6.86 -14.11 -8.23
C LEU A 247 -6.40 -14.61 -9.61
N PRO A 248 -6.98 -15.69 -10.18
CA PRO A 248 -6.44 -16.34 -11.39
C PRO A 248 -6.32 -15.37 -12.57
N ARG A 249 -7.27 -14.44 -12.70
CA ARG A 249 -7.29 -13.43 -13.77
C ARG A 249 -6.06 -12.50 -13.71
N TYR A 250 -5.61 -12.15 -12.54
CA TYR A 250 -4.46 -11.27 -12.34
C TYR A 250 -3.16 -12.08 -12.29
N PHE A 251 -3.15 -13.16 -11.53
CA PHE A 251 -1.96 -14.02 -11.34
C PHE A 251 -1.38 -14.52 -12.66
N SER A 252 -2.21 -14.94 -13.61
CA SER A 252 -1.76 -15.41 -14.93
C SER A 252 -1.16 -14.31 -15.82
N ARG A 253 -1.25 -13.05 -15.42
CA ARG A 253 -0.76 -11.88 -16.16
C ARG A 253 0.39 -11.15 -15.47
N ILE A 254 0.89 -11.67 -14.36
CA ILE A 254 2.08 -11.14 -13.69
C ILE A 254 3.25 -11.25 -14.64
N ARG A 255 3.93 -10.13 -14.90
CA ARG A 255 5.10 -10.06 -15.76
C ARG A 255 6.36 -10.26 -14.92
N ILE A 256 7.30 -11.02 -15.43
CA ILE A 256 8.65 -11.04 -14.85
C ILE A 256 9.29 -9.69 -15.17
N GLU A 257 9.81 -9.02 -14.16
CA GLU A 257 10.58 -7.80 -14.38
C GLU A 257 11.93 -8.20 -14.97
N SER A 258 12.14 -7.89 -16.26
CA SER A 258 13.44 -8.01 -16.89
C SER A 258 14.33 -6.94 -16.27
N GLY A 259 15.44 -7.34 -15.65
CA GLY A 259 16.47 -6.40 -15.19
C GLY A 259 16.89 -5.53 -16.38
N GLY A 260 16.71 -4.21 -16.23
CA GLY A 260 17.14 -3.22 -17.20
C GLY A 260 18.65 -3.04 -17.17
#